data_9aee415822538a29a8b793c1ce23ee56
#
_entry.id   9aee415822538a29a8b793c1ce23ee56
#
_cell.length_a   1.000
_cell.length_b   1.000
_cell.length_c   1.000
_cell.angle_alpha   90.00
_cell.angle_beta   90.00
_cell.angle_gamma   90.00
#
_symmetry.space_group_name_H-M   'P 1'
#
loop_
_entity.id
_entity.type
_entity.pdbx_description
1 polymer ?
#
loop_
_entity_poly.entity_id
_entity_poly.type
_entity_poly.pdbx_seq_one_letter_code
_entity_poly.pdbx_strand_id
1 'polypeptide(L)'
;MGASIQNKLSICIACYGDDLTALFEAIEKGKENLPSNWTLEIIAGDQHPEPAAKANVWETQFSLLYLHHPNGLGRGNNRNTIARASTGDYLLFLDADALPVDPEQFLTNYCSALINADVVVGGTAYKSGSSSLRHTIGRRKEVIPAHIRTRKPHANFSAFNFAIARSVFLKHSFDESLKDYGHEDTLFGQELRYACKTVTHIENTAYHLDDDSDAEFLDKTDGAIDNLVWLIREGKIDEEVKLFAVYRKLQRTGAVHLMKVLRILLARGIRALLIGGLRSVLLYDLYKLLRMSGHAIKIGRRNF
;
A
#
# COMPACT_ATOMS: atom_id res chain seq x y z
N MET A 1 23.08 26.55 25.89
CA MET A 1 22.68 26.15 24.54
C MET A 1 21.95 24.81 24.68
N GLY A 2 20.63 24.80 24.52
CA GLY A 2 19.87 23.56 24.54
C GLY A 2 20.31 22.68 23.36
N ALA A 3 20.60 21.41 23.58
CA ALA A 3 20.87 20.47 22.52
C ALA A 3 19.64 20.49 21.59
N SER A 4 19.80 20.82 20.33
CA SER A 4 18.71 20.71 19.35
C SER A 4 18.34 19.24 19.29
N ILE A 5 17.05 18.93 19.53
CA ILE A 5 16.55 17.56 19.39
C ILE A 5 16.81 17.16 17.93
N GLN A 6 17.62 16.13 17.76
CA GLN A 6 17.94 15.57 16.44
C GLN A 6 16.97 14.43 16.18
N ASN A 7 16.12 14.56 15.15
CA ASN A 7 15.21 13.51 14.72
C ASN A 7 15.91 12.56 13.74
N LYS A 8 15.52 11.30 13.73
CA LYS A 8 16.02 10.32 12.76
C LYS A 8 14.87 9.69 11.97
N LEU A 9 14.99 9.72 10.65
CA LEU A 9 14.05 9.09 9.72
C LEU A 9 14.66 7.80 9.17
N SER A 10 13.97 6.67 9.34
CA SER A 10 14.31 5.41 8.69
C SER A 10 13.48 5.26 7.42
N ILE A 11 14.11 5.22 6.26
CA ILE A 11 13.44 4.89 5.00
C ILE A 11 13.40 3.36 4.89
N CYS A 12 12.18 2.81 4.86
CA CYS A 12 11.88 1.39 4.93
C CYS A 12 11.33 0.94 3.59
N ILE A 13 12.08 0.18 2.80
CA ILE A 13 11.72 -0.26 1.46
C ILE A 13 11.47 -1.76 1.47
N ALA A 14 10.21 -2.17 1.20
CA ALA A 14 9.85 -3.57 1.07
C ALA A 14 9.93 -3.99 -0.40
N CYS A 15 10.79 -4.96 -0.72
CA CYS A 15 11.03 -5.42 -2.09
C CYS A 15 10.97 -6.96 -2.22
N TYR A 16 10.93 -7.42 -3.47
CA TYR A 16 10.94 -8.82 -3.85
C TYR A 16 11.77 -9.02 -5.14
N GLY A 17 13.09 -8.88 -5.02
CA GLY A 17 14.02 -9.00 -6.14
C GLY A 17 14.03 -7.79 -7.09
N ASP A 18 13.44 -6.67 -6.68
CA ASP A 18 13.30 -5.47 -7.50
C ASP A 18 14.65 -4.75 -7.69
N ASP A 19 14.82 -4.02 -8.81
CA ASP A 19 15.94 -3.08 -8.98
C ASP A 19 15.63 -1.74 -8.35
N LEU A 20 16.19 -1.47 -7.20
CA LEU A 20 15.96 -0.26 -6.39
C LEU A 20 16.86 0.93 -6.76
N THR A 21 17.71 0.81 -7.79
CA THR A 21 18.73 1.83 -8.11
C THR A 21 18.11 3.22 -8.31
N ALA A 22 17.05 3.33 -9.11
CA ALA A 22 16.40 4.62 -9.37
C ALA A 22 15.75 5.22 -8.12
N LEU A 23 15.20 4.39 -7.22
CA LEU A 23 14.63 4.83 -5.95
C LEU A 23 15.73 5.36 -5.01
N PHE A 24 16.85 4.65 -4.89
CA PHE A 24 17.98 5.12 -4.07
C PHE A 24 18.57 6.42 -4.60
N GLU A 25 18.74 6.58 -5.92
CA GLU A 25 19.18 7.84 -6.53
C GLU A 25 18.22 9.01 -6.22
N ALA A 26 16.90 8.75 -6.23
CA ALA A 26 15.91 9.75 -5.86
C ALA A 26 15.97 10.12 -4.37
N ILE A 27 16.23 9.16 -3.50
CA ILE A 27 16.41 9.38 -2.05
C ILE A 27 17.67 10.24 -1.79
N GLU A 28 18.79 9.94 -2.46
CA GLU A 28 20.03 10.73 -2.30
C GLU A 28 19.83 12.20 -2.71
N LYS A 29 19.08 12.48 -3.78
CA LYS A 29 18.71 13.87 -4.15
C LYS A 29 17.90 14.56 -3.04
N GLY A 30 16.98 13.86 -2.43
CA GLY A 30 16.19 14.40 -1.31
C GLY A 30 17.02 14.62 -0.04
N LYS A 31 18.06 13.83 0.17
CA LYS A 31 18.96 13.93 1.31
C LYS A 31 19.76 15.25 1.33
N GLU A 32 20.07 15.79 0.16
CA GLU A 32 20.78 17.09 0.04
C GLU A 32 19.98 18.25 0.67
N ASN A 33 18.65 18.16 0.68
CA ASN A 33 17.74 19.17 1.21
C ASN A 33 17.18 18.82 2.60
N LEU A 34 17.70 17.77 3.24
CA LEU A 34 17.22 17.35 4.55
C LEU A 34 17.49 18.44 5.60
N PRO A 35 16.49 18.81 6.45
CA PRO A 35 16.72 19.81 7.49
C PRO A 35 17.84 19.39 8.44
N SER A 36 18.69 20.34 8.88
CA SER A 36 19.91 20.08 9.67
C SER A 36 19.68 19.37 11.01
N ASN A 37 18.46 19.41 11.53
CA ASN A 37 18.05 18.70 12.74
C ASN A 37 17.49 17.30 12.47
N TRP A 38 17.63 16.76 11.24
CA TRP A 38 17.26 15.43 10.86
C TRP A 38 18.46 14.62 10.39
N THR A 39 18.44 13.33 10.69
CA THR A 39 19.35 12.32 10.14
C THR A 39 18.56 11.24 9.44
N LEU A 40 19.23 10.47 8.58
CA LEU A 40 18.60 9.47 7.73
C LEU A 40 19.31 8.11 7.86
N GLU A 41 18.55 7.03 7.82
CA GLU A 41 19.03 5.69 7.50
C GLU A 41 18.13 5.06 6.43
N ILE A 42 18.67 4.16 5.63
CA ILE A 42 17.92 3.44 4.59
C ILE A 42 17.99 1.95 4.89
N ILE A 43 16.85 1.27 4.85
CA ILE A 43 16.76 -0.16 5.08
C ILE A 43 15.88 -0.77 3.98
N ALA A 44 16.44 -1.71 3.21
CA ALA A 44 15.71 -2.48 2.20
C ALA A 44 15.54 -3.92 2.69
N GLY A 45 14.31 -4.42 2.72
CA GLY A 45 14.00 -5.80 3.09
C GLY A 45 13.54 -6.59 1.88
N ASP A 46 14.29 -7.61 1.51
CA ASP A 46 14.04 -8.44 0.32
C ASP A 46 13.61 -9.85 0.72
N GLN A 47 12.41 -10.24 0.26
CA GLN A 47 11.85 -11.59 0.49
C GLN A 47 12.00 -12.52 -0.71
N HIS A 48 12.66 -12.10 -1.79
CA HIS A 48 12.94 -12.97 -2.93
C HIS A 48 13.83 -14.16 -2.50
N PRO A 49 13.64 -15.36 -3.07
CA PRO A 49 14.49 -16.53 -2.75
C PRO A 49 15.98 -16.27 -2.93
N GLU A 50 16.36 -15.55 -3.97
CA GLU A 50 17.73 -15.12 -4.24
C GLU A 50 17.90 -13.64 -3.90
N PRO A 51 18.99 -13.22 -3.26
CA PRO A 51 19.26 -11.81 -3.01
C PRO A 51 19.44 -11.03 -4.31
N ALA A 52 19.07 -9.74 -4.31
CA ALA A 52 19.25 -8.89 -5.48
C ALA A 52 20.75 -8.87 -5.89
N ALA A 53 21.01 -9.04 -7.19
CA ALA A 53 22.39 -9.08 -7.72
C ALA A 53 23.20 -7.80 -7.42
N LYS A 54 22.53 -6.67 -7.21
CA LYS A 54 23.13 -5.37 -6.90
C LYS A 54 23.21 -5.07 -5.41
N ALA A 55 22.78 -5.95 -4.50
CA ALA A 55 22.68 -5.69 -3.06
C ALA A 55 23.98 -5.09 -2.48
N ASN A 56 25.13 -5.76 -2.69
CA ASN A 56 26.42 -5.27 -2.20
C ASN A 56 26.83 -3.90 -2.78
N VAL A 57 26.44 -3.62 -4.01
CA VAL A 57 26.69 -2.32 -4.66
C VAL A 57 25.87 -1.24 -3.97
N TRP A 58 24.58 -1.51 -3.72
CA TRP A 58 23.70 -0.56 -3.04
C TRP A 58 24.13 -0.27 -1.61
N GLU A 59 24.51 -1.30 -0.84
CA GLU A 59 25.02 -1.13 0.53
C GLU A 59 26.23 -0.20 0.59
N THR A 60 27.15 -0.34 -0.35
CA THR A 60 28.35 0.50 -0.43
C THR A 60 28.05 1.90 -0.95
N GLN A 61 27.29 2.01 -2.03
CA GLN A 61 27.05 3.27 -2.74
C GLN A 61 26.11 4.20 -1.97
N PHE A 62 25.07 3.65 -1.35
CA PHE A 62 24.00 4.42 -0.69
C PHE A 62 24.03 4.30 0.84
N SER A 63 25.02 3.64 1.42
CA SER A 63 25.15 3.46 2.87
C SER A 63 23.86 2.92 3.52
N LEU A 64 23.25 1.90 2.93
CA LEU A 64 22.02 1.30 3.40
C LEU A 64 22.25 -0.06 4.08
N LEU A 65 21.26 -0.52 4.85
CA LEU A 65 21.18 -1.87 5.36
C LEU A 65 20.27 -2.71 4.45
N TYR A 66 20.83 -3.73 3.81
CA TYR A 66 20.06 -4.69 3.01
C TYR A 66 19.78 -5.95 3.83
N LEU A 67 18.50 -6.23 4.06
CA LEU A 67 18.03 -7.39 4.80
C LEU A 67 17.46 -8.41 3.83
N HIS A 68 18.19 -9.47 3.56
CA HIS A 68 17.69 -10.62 2.79
C HIS A 68 17.06 -11.64 3.75
N HIS A 69 15.75 -11.88 3.61
CA HIS A 69 15.01 -12.83 4.43
C HIS A 69 13.94 -13.58 3.61
N PRO A 70 14.32 -14.60 2.85
CA PRO A 70 13.52 -15.24 1.81
C PRO A 70 12.37 -16.12 2.36
N ASN A 71 11.65 -15.65 3.38
CA ASN A 71 10.63 -16.45 4.05
C ASN A 71 9.23 -16.35 3.43
N GLY A 72 9.02 -15.47 2.43
CA GLY A 72 7.76 -15.35 1.70
C GLY A 72 6.52 -15.07 2.57
N LEU A 73 6.67 -14.36 3.69
CA LEU A 73 5.63 -14.18 4.70
C LEU A 73 4.65 -13.02 4.39
N GLY A 74 4.70 -12.46 3.18
CA GLY A 74 3.84 -11.39 2.73
C GLY A 74 4.37 -9.97 3.03
N ARG A 75 3.78 -8.97 2.33
CA ARG A 75 4.24 -7.57 2.36
C ARG A 75 4.18 -6.94 3.76
N GLY A 76 3.13 -7.22 4.52
CA GLY A 76 2.98 -6.70 5.89
C GLY A 76 4.08 -7.18 6.81
N ASN A 77 4.42 -8.48 6.75
CA ASN A 77 5.51 -9.05 7.55
C ASN A 77 6.88 -8.48 7.14
N ASN A 78 7.12 -8.25 5.84
CA ASN A 78 8.33 -7.59 5.36
C ASN A 78 8.48 -6.20 5.97
N ARG A 79 7.44 -5.36 5.89
CA ARG A 79 7.45 -4.02 6.51
C ARG A 79 7.67 -4.08 8.03
N ASN A 80 7.05 -5.05 8.72
CA ASN A 80 7.27 -5.25 10.16
C ASN A 80 8.73 -5.63 10.47
N THR A 81 9.35 -6.48 9.67
CA THR A 81 10.75 -6.91 9.84
C THR A 81 11.70 -5.73 9.66
N ILE A 82 11.50 -4.92 8.61
CA ILE A 82 12.29 -3.70 8.38
C ILE A 82 12.13 -2.71 9.54
N ALA A 83 10.91 -2.49 10.02
CA ALA A 83 10.62 -1.59 11.13
C ALA A 83 11.28 -2.04 12.45
N ARG A 84 11.36 -3.34 12.68
CA ARG A 84 12.10 -3.89 13.87
C ARG A 84 13.59 -3.64 13.77
N ALA A 85 14.17 -3.71 12.58
CA ALA A 85 15.59 -3.45 12.34
C ALA A 85 15.94 -1.95 12.33
N SER A 86 14.95 -1.06 12.16
CA SER A 86 15.15 0.38 12.11
C SER A 86 15.47 0.98 13.48
N THR A 87 16.17 2.11 13.50
CA THR A 87 16.56 2.83 14.72
C THR A 87 16.03 4.27 14.77
N GLY A 88 15.37 4.75 13.70
CA GLY A 88 14.82 6.10 13.62
C GLY A 88 13.62 6.35 14.53
N ASP A 89 13.35 7.60 14.82
CA ASP A 89 12.16 8.03 15.56
C ASP A 89 10.91 7.92 14.70
N TYR A 90 11.08 8.05 13.39
CA TYR A 90 10.06 7.97 12.37
C TYR A 90 10.44 6.97 11.28
N LEU A 91 9.45 6.30 10.70
CA LEU A 91 9.59 5.34 9.62
C LEU A 91 8.90 5.92 8.38
N LEU A 92 9.60 5.97 7.25
CA LEU A 92 9.02 6.27 5.93
C LEU A 92 9.01 4.97 5.12
N PHE A 93 7.83 4.41 4.91
CA PHE A 93 7.64 3.24 4.07
C PHE A 93 7.42 3.63 2.62
N LEU A 94 8.17 2.98 1.74
CA LEU A 94 8.03 3.07 0.30
C LEU A 94 7.98 1.66 -0.28
N ASP A 95 7.07 1.42 -1.23
CA ASP A 95 7.13 0.22 -2.04
C ASP A 95 8.31 0.33 -3.03
N ALA A 96 8.84 -0.81 -3.48
CA ALA A 96 10.01 -0.87 -4.37
C ALA A 96 9.82 -0.11 -5.70
N ASP A 97 8.58 0.00 -6.15
CA ASP A 97 8.14 0.67 -7.37
C ASP A 97 7.64 2.11 -7.14
N ALA A 98 7.85 2.67 -5.93
CA ALA A 98 7.47 4.03 -5.56
C ALA A 98 8.61 5.03 -5.87
N LEU A 99 8.51 5.75 -6.99
CA LEU A 99 9.50 6.77 -7.35
C LEU A 99 8.97 8.18 -7.02
N PRO A 100 9.60 8.96 -6.09
CA PRO A 100 9.19 10.32 -5.78
C PRO A 100 8.98 11.20 -7.02
N VAL A 101 7.87 11.94 -7.08
CA VAL A 101 7.57 12.87 -8.18
C VAL A 101 8.50 14.10 -8.13
N ASP A 102 8.74 14.59 -6.93
CA ASP A 102 9.69 15.67 -6.62
C ASP A 102 10.72 15.15 -5.63
N PRO A 103 11.81 14.52 -6.08
CA PRO A 103 12.81 13.94 -5.19
C PRO A 103 13.45 14.94 -4.23
N GLU A 104 13.64 16.20 -4.67
CA GLU A 104 14.33 17.22 -3.88
C GLU A 104 13.54 17.65 -2.65
N GLN A 105 12.20 17.71 -2.74
CA GLN A 105 11.33 18.14 -1.65
C GLN A 105 10.72 16.96 -0.87
N PHE A 106 10.85 15.74 -1.39
CA PHE A 106 10.12 14.58 -0.89
C PHE A 106 10.37 14.30 0.60
N LEU A 107 11.63 14.25 1.02
CA LEU A 107 11.99 13.97 2.41
C LEU A 107 11.67 15.17 3.32
N THR A 108 11.94 16.38 2.88
CA THR A 108 11.66 17.62 3.64
C THR A 108 10.16 17.77 3.93
N ASN A 109 9.30 17.46 2.96
CA ASN A 109 7.85 17.47 3.13
C ASN A 109 7.39 16.49 4.22
N TYR A 110 7.96 15.28 4.25
CA TYR A 110 7.68 14.32 5.32
C TYR A 110 8.20 14.80 6.68
N CYS A 111 9.44 15.27 6.76
CA CYS A 111 10.02 15.78 8.00
C CYS A 111 9.15 16.90 8.61
N SER A 112 8.66 17.81 7.78
CA SER A 112 7.80 18.92 8.20
C SER A 112 6.44 18.45 8.71
N ALA A 113 5.81 17.48 8.03
CA ALA A 113 4.48 17.00 8.38
C ALA A 113 4.47 16.08 9.62
N LEU A 114 5.52 15.29 9.84
CA LEU A 114 5.64 14.35 10.96
C LEU A 114 5.71 15.02 12.33
N ILE A 115 6.11 16.30 12.41
CA ILE A 115 6.18 17.04 13.69
C ILE A 115 4.81 17.09 14.39
N ASN A 116 3.70 17.08 13.62
CA ASN A 116 2.35 17.29 14.12
C ASN A 116 1.39 16.12 13.81
N ALA A 117 1.89 14.96 13.40
CA ALA A 117 1.04 13.84 13.02
C ALA A 117 1.63 12.49 13.45
N ASP A 118 0.76 11.55 13.87
CA ASP A 118 1.16 10.16 14.11
C ASP A 118 1.54 9.46 12.79
N VAL A 119 0.76 9.73 11.73
CA VAL A 119 0.89 9.11 10.41
C VAL A 119 0.70 10.15 9.32
N VAL A 120 1.57 10.13 8.30
CA VAL A 120 1.52 11.02 7.13
C VAL A 120 1.49 10.18 5.86
N VAL A 121 0.53 10.42 4.95
CA VAL A 121 0.37 9.69 3.68
C VAL A 121 0.61 10.64 2.51
N GLY A 122 1.60 10.34 1.66
CA GLY A 122 2.02 11.20 0.55
C GLY A 122 1.13 11.10 -0.70
N GLY A 123 0.61 9.92 -0.99
CA GLY A 123 -0.24 9.67 -2.16
C GLY A 123 0.49 9.09 -3.36
N THR A 124 -0.28 8.78 -4.40
CA THR A 124 0.17 8.07 -5.60
C THR A 124 0.02 8.93 -6.84
N ALA A 125 0.94 8.80 -7.77
CA ALA A 125 0.89 9.36 -9.11
C ALA A 125 1.17 8.27 -10.16
N TYR A 126 0.82 8.53 -11.42
CA TYR A 126 1.13 7.66 -12.56
C TYR A 126 1.73 8.48 -13.68
N LYS A 127 2.82 8.00 -14.29
CA LYS A 127 3.41 8.63 -15.48
C LYS A 127 2.40 8.59 -16.64
N SER A 128 2.43 9.58 -17.52
CA SER A 128 1.65 9.56 -18.76
C SER A 128 2.23 8.53 -19.74
N GLY A 129 1.38 7.97 -20.63
CA GLY A 129 1.83 7.13 -21.75
C GLY A 129 1.52 5.64 -21.64
N SER A 130 1.30 5.07 -20.46
CA SER A 130 0.84 3.69 -20.36
C SER A 130 -0.66 3.55 -20.62
N SER A 131 -1.04 2.50 -21.36
CA SER A 131 -2.43 2.14 -21.66
C SER A 131 -2.87 0.82 -21.01
N SER A 132 -2.10 0.30 -20.04
CA SER A 132 -2.45 -0.92 -19.32
C SER A 132 -3.74 -0.76 -18.50
N LEU A 133 -4.41 -1.87 -18.17
CA LEU A 133 -5.57 -1.87 -17.30
C LEU A 133 -5.19 -1.35 -15.91
N ARG A 134 -4.06 -1.82 -15.36
CA ARG A 134 -3.53 -1.36 -14.08
C ARG A 134 -3.39 0.15 -14.02
N HIS A 135 -2.74 0.74 -15.02
CA HIS A 135 -2.53 2.18 -15.10
C HIS A 135 -3.86 2.95 -15.23
N THR A 136 -4.81 2.47 -16.05
CA THR A 136 -6.13 3.10 -16.20
C THR A 136 -6.92 3.10 -14.89
N ILE A 137 -6.93 1.97 -14.19
CA ILE A 137 -7.63 1.83 -12.91
C ILE A 137 -6.94 2.67 -11.83
N GLY A 138 -5.61 2.60 -11.73
CA GLY A 138 -4.82 3.35 -10.76
C GLY A 138 -5.01 4.86 -10.89
N ARG A 139 -4.89 5.41 -12.10
CA ARG A 139 -5.15 6.84 -12.35
C ARG A 139 -6.54 7.29 -11.91
N ARG A 140 -7.55 6.44 -12.04
CA ARG A 140 -8.93 6.79 -11.68
C ARG A 140 -9.25 6.60 -10.20
N LYS A 141 -8.56 5.68 -9.52
CA LYS A 141 -8.92 5.27 -8.16
C LYS A 141 -7.90 5.62 -7.10
N GLU A 142 -6.63 5.79 -7.46
CA GLU A 142 -5.52 6.01 -6.53
C GLU A 142 -4.97 7.43 -6.59
N VAL A 143 -5.04 8.11 -7.77
CA VAL A 143 -4.65 9.51 -7.89
C VAL A 143 -5.76 10.40 -7.33
N ILE A 144 -5.75 10.53 -6.01
CA ILE A 144 -6.74 11.31 -5.26
C ILE A 144 -6.01 12.45 -4.53
N PRO A 145 -6.38 13.72 -4.75
CA PRO A 145 -5.79 14.87 -4.06
C PRO A 145 -5.87 14.76 -2.53
N ALA A 146 -4.87 15.26 -1.82
CA ALA A 146 -4.79 15.16 -0.36
C ALA A 146 -6.03 15.73 0.34
N HIS A 147 -6.57 16.86 -0.11
CA HIS A 147 -7.76 17.47 0.47
C HIS A 147 -9.04 16.61 0.34
N ILE A 148 -9.08 15.71 -0.65
CA ILE A 148 -10.15 14.71 -0.79
C ILE A 148 -9.87 13.50 0.11
N ARG A 149 -8.61 13.03 0.16
CA ARG A 149 -8.20 11.90 1.01
C ARG A 149 -8.44 12.21 2.49
N THR A 150 -8.20 13.44 2.93
CA THR A 150 -8.40 13.93 4.29
C THR A 150 -9.86 13.84 4.77
N ARG A 151 -10.85 13.79 3.86
CA ARG A 151 -12.27 13.62 4.26
C ARG A 151 -12.57 12.28 4.91
N LYS A 152 -11.79 11.24 4.61
CA LYS A 152 -11.86 9.91 5.23
C LYS A 152 -10.43 9.38 5.40
N PRO A 153 -9.66 9.95 6.36
CA PRO A 153 -8.21 9.79 6.38
C PRO A 153 -7.78 8.33 6.53
N HIS A 154 -8.44 7.56 7.39
CA HIS A 154 -8.11 6.16 7.61
C HIS A 154 -8.58 5.24 6.47
N ALA A 155 -9.75 5.52 5.89
CA ALA A 155 -10.26 4.74 4.75
C ALA A 155 -9.51 5.00 3.43
N ASN A 156 -8.77 6.11 3.35
CA ASN A 156 -7.89 6.46 2.23
C ASN A 156 -6.40 6.24 2.57
N PHE A 157 -6.10 5.55 3.66
CA PHE A 157 -4.73 5.12 3.95
C PHE A 157 -4.22 4.19 2.85
N SER A 158 -2.97 4.34 2.49
CA SER A 158 -2.25 3.45 1.58
C SER A 158 -0.83 3.22 2.09
N ALA A 159 -0.40 1.97 2.08
CA ALA A 159 0.95 1.57 2.50
C ALA A 159 2.02 1.80 1.42
N PHE A 160 1.64 2.28 0.25
CA PHE A 160 2.53 2.51 -0.89
C PHE A 160 3.57 3.61 -0.61
N ASN A 161 3.17 4.69 0.08
CA ASN A 161 3.98 5.88 0.31
C ASN A 161 3.45 6.59 1.57
N PHE A 162 3.99 6.24 2.75
CA PHE A 162 3.57 6.82 4.03
C PHE A 162 4.69 6.86 5.06
N ALA A 163 4.60 7.80 5.98
CA ALA A 163 5.49 7.88 7.13
C ALA A 163 4.69 7.79 8.45
N ILE A 164 5.32 7.31 9.50
CA ILE A 164 4.68 7.04 10.80
C ILE A 164 5.70 7.19 11.94
N ALA A 165 5.28 7.68 13.10
CA ALA A 165 6.10 7.61 14.30
C ALA A 165 6.40 6.15 14.65
N ARG A 166 7.67 5.80 14.84
CA ARG A 166 8.10 4.42 15.10
C ARG A 166 7.41 3.83 16.32
N SER A 167 7.23 4.61 17.37
CA SER A 167 6.54 4.19 18.59
C SER A 167 5.08 3.80 18.35
N VAL A 168 4.41 4.45 17.37
CA VAL A 168 3.05 4.12 16.94
C VAL A 168 3.07 2.83 16.13
N PHE A 169 3.98 2.71 15.15
CA PHE A 169 4.07 1.53 14.30
C PHE A 169 4.36 0.24 15.09
N LEU A 170 5.28 0.29 16.06
CA LEU A 170 5.62 -0.89 16.86
C LEU A 170 4.49 -1.36 17.78
N LYS A 171 3.51 -0.49 18.08
CA LYS A 171 2.29 -0.87 18.82
C LYS A 171 1.17 -1.36 17.91
N HIS A 172 1.14 -0.90 16.66
CA HIS A 172 0.10 -1.15 15.67
C HIS A 172 0.76 -1.56 14.35
N SER A 173 1.47 -2.69 14.36
CA SER A 173 2.14 -3.24 13.18
C SER A 173 1.13 -3.90 12.22
N PHE A 174 1.55 -4.19 10.99
CA PHE A 174 0.71 -4.93 10.06
C PHE A 174 0.35 -6.32 10.59
N ASP A 175 -0.85 -6.80 10.31
CA ASP A 175 -1.30 -8.14 10.69
C ASP A 175 -0.51 -9.20 9.89
N GLU A 176 0.36 -9.95 10.59
CA GLU A 176 1.22 -10.97 9.99
C GLU A 176 0.46 -12.25 9.58
N SER A 177 -0.85 -12.36 9.90
CA SER A 177 -1.69 -13.45 9.41
C SER A 177 -2.08 -13.28 7.94
N LEU A 178 -1.97 -12.05 7.39
CA LEU A 178 -2.15 -11.75 5.97
C LEU A 178 -0.88 -12.08 5.18
N LYS A 179 -0.85 -13.26 4.58
CA LYS A 179 0.29 -13.72 3.75
C LYS A 179 0.15 -13.37 2.29
N ASP A 180 -1.09 -13.35 1.80
CA ASP A 180 -1.40 -13.10 0.39
C ASP A 180 -1.59 -11.60 0.12
N TYR A 181 -1.62 -11.23 -1.16
CA TYR A 181 -1.72 -9.86 -1.63
C TYR A 181 -3.08 -9.22 -1.35
N GLY A 182 -3.07 -8.00 -0.81
CA GLY A 182 -4.18 -7.06 -0.78
C GLY A 182 -4.92 -6.97 0.56
N HIS A 183 -5.39 -5.75 0.83
CA HIS A 183 -6.13 -5.32 2.03
C HIS A 183 -5.33 -5.26 3.33
N GLU A 184 -4.00 -5.47 3.31
CA GLU A 184 -3.15 -5.23 4.47
C GLU A 184 -3.17 -3.75 4.88
N ASP A 185 -3.16 -2.84 3.91
CA ASP A 185 -3.26 -1.39 4.11
C ASP A 185 -4.65 -0.97 4.60
N THR A 186 -5.70 -1.57 4.06
CA THR A 186 -7.08 -1.33 4.48
C THR A 186 -7.30 -1.72 5.95
N LEU A 187 -6.79 -2.89 6.34
CA LEU A 187 -6.86 -3.35 7.72
C LEU A 187 -6.06 -2.44 8.64
N PHE A 188 -4.82 -2.10 8.26
CA PHE A 188 -3.96 -1.23 9.05
C PHE A 188 -4.56 0.17 9.24
N GLY A 189 -5.12 0.78 8.17
CA GLY A 189 -5.83 2.06 8.27
C GLY A 189 -7.02 2.01 9.23
N GLN A 190 -7.76 0.89 9.24
CA GLN A 190 -8.87 0.68 10.16
C GLN A 190 -8.38 0.51 11.61
N GLU A 191 -7.28 -0.20 11.84
CA GLU A 191 -6.67 -0.35 13.17
C GLU A 191 -6.18 1.00 13.73
N LEU A 192 -5.54 1.83 12.90
CA LEU A 192 -5.15 3.19 13.28
C LEU A 192 -6.36 4.03 13.70
N ARG A 193 -7.52 3.86 13.03
CA ARG A 193 -8.77 4.53 13.42
C ARG A 193 -9.26 4.08 14.79
N TYR A 194 -9.27 2.78 15.06
CA TYR A 194 -9.67 2.27 16.38
C TYR A 194 -8.71 2.67 17.48
N ALA A 195 -7.44 2.81 17.16
CA ALA A 195 -6.40 3.32 18.07
C ALA A 195 -6.42 4.85 18.21
N CYS A 196 -7.39 5.55 17.58
CA CYS A 196 -7.52 7.02 17.60
C CYS A 196 -6.24 7.74 17.16
N LYS A 197 -5.49 7.17 16.17
CA LYS A 197 -4.29 7.79 15.65
C LYS A 197 -4.62 8.80 14.57
N THR A 198 -3.89 9.91 14.55
CA THR A 198 -4.07 10.94 13.52
C THR A 198 -3.42 10.49 12.21
N VAL A 199 -4.18 10.56 11.10
CA VAL A 199 -3.67 10.30 9.74
C VAL A 199 -3.80 11.59 8.94
N THR A 200 -2.67 12.17 8.58
CA THR A 200 -2.58 13.39 7.77
C THR A 200 -2.22 13.03 6.34
N HIS A 201 -2.94 13.59 5.38
CA HIS A 201 -2.64 13.42 3.96
C HIS A 201 -1.99 14.69 3.41
N ILE A 202 -0.86 14.53 2.70
CA ILE A 202 -0.14 15.63 2.07
C ILE A 202 0.01 15.39 0.56
N GLU A 203 0.24 16.45 -0.22
CA GLU A 203 0.60 16.34 -1.63
C GLU A 203 2.11 16.08 -1.75
N ASN A 204 2.49 14.82 -1.53
CA ASN A 204 3.88 14.36 -1.60
C ASN A 204 3.93 13.01 -2.32
N THR A 205 3.47 13.04 -3.58
CA THR A 205 3.18 11.83 -4.35
C THR A 205 4.44 11.13 -4.84
N ALA A 206 4.36 9.80 -4.97
CA ALA A 206 5.31 8.99 -5.71
C ALA A 206 4.63 8.37 -6.94
N TYR A 207 5.38 8.25 -8.04
CA TYR A 207 4.96 7.47 -9.20
C TYR A 207 4.91 5.99 -8.83
N HIS A 208 3.83 5.33 -9.20
CA HIS A 208 3.75 3.87 -9.19
C HIS A 208 4.27 3.35 -10.52
N LEU A 209 5.37 2.61 -10.47
CA LEU A 209 6.09 2.11 -11.65
C LEU A 209 5.72 0.67 -12.02
N ASP A 210 4.56 0.20 -11.59
CA ASP A 210 4.09 -1.17 -11.81
C ASP A 210 3.95 -1.50 -13.31
N ASP A 211 4.61 -2.56 -13.73
CA ASP A 211 4.63 -3.08 -15.11
C ASP A 211 3.79 -4.34 -15.28
N ASP A 212 2.87 -4.65 -14.36
CA ASP A 212 1.99 -5.81 -14.45
C ASP A 212 1.24 -5.84 -15.79
N SER A 213 1.23 -6.99 -16.44
CA SER A 213 0.31 -7.27 -17.53
C SER A 213 -1.14 -7.21 -17.05
N ASP A 214 -2.09 -6.98 -17.96
CA ASP A 214 -3.52 -6.94 -17.62
C ASP A 214 -4.00 -8.25 -16.97
N ALA A 215 -3.41 -9.39 -17.35
CA ALA A 215 -3.72 -10.69 -16.78
C ALA A 215 -3.22 -10.81 -15.34
N GLU A 216 -1.97 -10.45 -15.06
CA GLU A 216 -1.37 -10.46 -13.72
C GLU A 216 -2.11 -9.50 -12.78
N PHE A 217 -2.45 -8.30 -13.25
CA PHE A 217 -3.25 -7.35 -12.48
C PHE A 217 -4.62 -7.93 -12.08
N LEU A 218 -5.29 -8.66 -12.98
CA LEU A 218 -6.56 -9.31 -12.64
C LEU A 218 -6.38 -10.52 -11.72
N ASP A 219 -5.27 -11.26 -11.81
CA ASP A 219 -4.95 -12.35 -10.87
C ASP A 219 -4.65 -11.79 -9.47
N LYS A 220 -3.89 -10.71 -9.36
CA LYS A 220 -3.70 -9.96 -8.10
C LYS A 220 -5.04 -9.44 -7.55
N THR A 221 -5.94 -8.95 -8.42
CA THR A 221 -7.29 -8.51 -8.04
C THR A 221 -8.11 -9.67 -7.45
N ASP A 222 -8.05 -10.85 -8.06
CA ASP A 222 -8.75 -12.05 -7.59
C ASP A 222 -8.23 -12.46 -6.19
N GLY A 223 -6.92 -12.49 -5.99
CA GLY A 223 -6.30 -12.75 -4.68
C GLY A 223 -6.71 -11.72 -3.62
N ALA A 224 -6.73 -10.43 -3.98
CA ALA A 224 -7.19 -9.38 -3.06
C ALA A 224 -8.66 -9.54 -2.67
N ILE A 225 -9.53 -10.02 -3.58
CA ILE A 225 -10.93 -10.33 -3.26
C ILE A 225 -11.03 -11.52 -2.30
N ASP A 226 -10.22 -12.57 -2.50
CA ASP A 226 -10.19 -13.73 -1.61
C ASP A 226 -9.75 -13.33 -0.20
N ASN A 227 -8.72 -12.47 -0.07
CA ASN A 227 -8.30 -11.89 1.19
C ASN A 227 -9.39 -11.02 1.84
N LEU A 228 -10.06 -10.16 1.07
CA LEU A 228 -11.18 -9.37 1.59
C LEU A 228 -12.28 -10.26 2.16
N VAL A 229 -12.64 -11.32 1.46
CA VAL A 229 -13.65 -12.28 1.92
C VAL A 229 -13.23 -12.97 3.22
N TRP A 230 -11.95 -13.35 3.32
CA TRP A 230 -11.40 -13.94 4.54
C TRP A 230 -11.48 -12.94 5.71
N LEU A 231 -11.03 -11.70 5.51
CA LEU A 231 -11.08 -10.64 6.53
C LEU A 231 -12.51 -10.35 7.00
N ILE A 232 -13.50 -10.38 6.10
CA ILE A 232 -14.91 -10.20 6.43
C ILE A 232 -15.41 -11.37 7.29
N ARG A 233 -15.04 -12.61 6.96
CA ARG A 233 -15.43 -13.81 7.73
C ARG A 233 -14.84 -13.80 9.13
N GLU A 234 -13.59 -13.37 9.26
CA GLU A 234 -12.89 -13.21 10.55
C GLU A 234 -13.41 -11.99 11.36
N GLY A 235 -14.30 -11.16 10.79
CA GLY A 235 -14.79 -9.96 11.44
C GLY A 235 -13.74 -8.87 11.59
N LYS A 236 -12.60 -8.95 10.87
CA LYS A 236 -11.48 -8.01 10.96
C LYS A 236 -11.71 -6.70 10.19
N ILE A 237 -12.65 -6.69 9.23
CA ILE A 237 -12.92 -5.52 8.37
C ILE A 237 -14.38 -5.10 8.44
N ASP A 238 -14.65 -3.80 8.36
CA ASP A 238 -15.99 -3.23 8.41
C ASP A 238 -16.55 -2.78 7.06
N GLU A 239 -17.79 -2.26 7.05
CA GLU A 239 -18.51 -1.83 5.85
C GLU A 239 -17.98 -0.51 5.24
N GLU A 240 -16.88 0.08 5.74
CA GLU A 240 -16.25 1.22 5.07
C GLU A 240 -15.59 0.84 3.75
N VAL A 241 -15.23 -0.45 3.59
CA VAL A 241 -14.72 -0.97 2.31
C VAL A 241 -15.83 -0.98 1.27
N LYS A 242 -15.71 -0.14 0.23
CA LYS A 242 -16.77 0.09 -0.78
C LYS A 242 -17.31 -1.20 -1.39
N LEU A 243 -16.45 -2.15 -1.76
CA LEU A 243 -16.86 -3.42 -2.35
C LEU A 243 -17.71 -4.22 -1.37
N PHE A 244 -17.31 -4.27 -0.11
CA PHE A 244 -18.06 -4.96 0.96
C PHE A 244 -19.40 -4.27 1.23
N ALA A 245 -19.46 -2.93 1.30
CA ALA A 245 -20.70 -2.19 1.48
C ALA A 245 -21.72 -2.48 0.37
N VAL A 246 -21.28 -2.50 -0.90
CA VAL A 246 -22.13 -2.84 -2.05
C VAL A 246 -22.60 -4.29 -1.96
N TYR A 247 -21.71 -5.23 -1.66
CA TYR A 247 -22.06 -6.64 -1.50
C TYR A 247 -23.11 -6.83 -0.37
N ARG A 248 -22.95 -6.16 0.77
CA ARG A 248 -23.91 -6.19 1.88
C ARG A 248 -25.28 -5.67 1.48
N LYS A 249 -25.34 -4.58 0.73
CA LYS A 249 -26.60 -4.06 0.21
C LYS A 249 -27.31 -5.09 -0.68
N LEU A 250 -26.57 -5.74 -1.59
CA LEU A 250 -27.12 -6.80 -2.44
C LEU A 250 -27.56 -8.03 -1.63
N GLN A 251 -26.85 -8.37 -0.56
CA GLN A 251 -27.23 -9.47 0.32
C GLN A 251 -28.54 -9.17 1.07
N ARG A 252 -28.71 -7.96 1.59
CA ARG A 252 -29.92 -7.52 2.30
C ARG A 252 -31.16 -7.51 1.40
N THR A 253 -31.00 -7.24 0.11
CA THR A 253 -32.08 -7.23 -0.88
C THR A 253 -32.31 -8.57 -1.57
N GLY A 254 -31.50 -9.59 -1.28
CA GLY A 254 -31.52 -10.87 -1.99
C GLY A 254 -30.90 -10.85 -3.39
N ALA A 255 -30.51 -9.68 -3.91
CA ALA A 255 -29.94 -9.53 -5.27
C ALA A 255 -28.58 -10.22 -5.43
N VAL A 256 -27.95 -10.64 -4.33
CA VAL A 256 -26.70 -11.43 -4.39
C VAL A 256 -26.90 -12.77 -5.13
N HIS A 257 -28.12 -13.35 -5.12
CA HIS A 257 -28.40 -14.58 -5.87
C HIS A 257 -28.36 -14.35 -7.38
N LEU A 258 -28.88 -13.20 -7.84
CA LEU A 258 -28.76 -12.79 -9.25
C LEU A 258 -27.26 -12.60 -9.61
N MET A 259 -26.47 -11.94 -8.75
CA MET A 259 -25.04 -11.77 -8.99
C MET A 259 -24.31 -13.12 -9.13
N LYS A 260 -24.68 -14.15 -8.38
CA LYS A 260 -24.10 -15.49 -8.52
C LYS A 260 -24.38 -16.10 -9.90
N VAL A 261 -25.60 -15.94 -10.42
CA VAL A 261 -25.95 -16.39 -11.78
C VAL A 261 -25.16 -15.60 -12.82
N LEU A 262 -25.16 -14.28 -12.71
CA LEU A 262 -24.42 -13.41 -13.63
C LEU A 262 -22.91 -13.70 -13.61
N ARG A 263 -22.34 -14.08 -12.47
CA ARG A 263 -20.95 -14.51 -12.38
C ARG A 263 -20.65 -15.69 -13.32
N ILE A 264 -21.51 -16.70 -13.29
CA ILE A 264 -21.33 -17.90 -14.13
C ILE A 264 -21.36 -17.53 -15.62
N LEU A 265 -22.28 -16.64 -15.98
CA LEU A 265 -22.51 -16.24 -17.38
C LEU A 265 -21.48 -15.22 -17.89
N LEU A 266 -21.08 -14.26 -17.07
CA LEU A 266 -20.39 -13.05 -17.53
C LEU A 266 -18.93 -12.90 -17.06
N ALA A 267 -18.54 -13.48 -15.91
CA ALA A 267 -17.24 -13.15 -15.32
C ALA A 267 -16.06 -13.51 -16.23
N ARG A 268 -16.12 -14.66 -16.94
CA ARG A 268 -15.08 -15.07 -17.89
C ARG A 268 -15.01 -14.14 -19.10
N GLY A 269 -16.16 -13.74 -19.65
CA GLY A 269 -16.26 -12.81 -20.79
C GLY A 269 -15.75 -11.42 -20.42
N ILE A 270 -16.14 -10.90 -19.24
CA ILE A 270 -15.66 -9.60 -18.76
C ILE A 270 -14.13 -9.65 -18.54
N ARG A 271 -13.59 -10.71 -17.93
CA ARG A 271 -12.13 -10.88 -17.76
C ARG A 271 -11.43 -10.87 -19.12
N ALA A 272 -11.93 -11.61 -20.10
CA ALA A 272 -11.36 -11.67 -21.44
C ALA A 272 -11.39 -10.29 -22.14
N LEU A 273 -12.48 -9.53 -22.02
CA LEU A 273 -12.58 -8.17 -22.55
C LEU A 273 -11.57 -7.21 -21.89
N LEU A 274 -11.40 -7.29 -20.57
CA LEU A 274 -10.43 -6.46 -19.83
C LEU A 274 -8.99 -6.78 -20.26
N ILE A 275 -8.62 -8.06 -20.38
CA ILE A 275 -7.30 -8.49 -20.88
C ILE A 275 -7.13 -8.10 -22.36
N GLY A 276 -8.22 -8.18 -23.16
CA GLY A 276 -8.22 -7.84 -24.59
C GLY A 276 -8.13 -6.33 -24.87
N GLY A 277 -7.91 -5.50 -23.85
CA GLY A 277 -7.66 -4.05 -24.02
C GLY A 277 -8.82 -3.13 -23.72
N LEU A 278 -9.98 -3.63 -23.27
CA LEU A 278 -11.09 -2.78 -22.87
C LEU A 278 -10.82 -2.10 -21.51
N ARG A 279 -10.52 -0.81 -21.53
CA ARG A 279 -10.12 0.00 -20.36
C ARG A 279 -11.33 0.60 -19.64
N SER A 280 -12.20 -0.22 -19.07
CA SER A 280 -13.43 0.22 -18.41
C SER A 280 -13.39 0.00 -16.89
N VAL A 281 -13.39 1.11 -16.14
CA VAL A 281 -13.48 1.10 -14.67
C VAL A 281 -14.79 0.45 -14.21
N LEU A 282 -15.90 0.70 -14.92
CA LEU A 282 -17.20 0.13 -14.59
C LEU A 282 -17.20 -1.40 -14.72
N LEU A 283 -16.64 -1.93 -15.83
CA LEU A 283 -16.53 -3.38 -16.02
C LEU A 283 -15.58 -4.02 -15.01
N TYR A 284 -14.49 -3.34 -14.67
CA TYR A 284 -13.60 -3.81 -13.60
C TYR A 284 -14.31 -3.86 -12.25
N ASP A 285 -15.11 -2.85 -11.89
CA ASP A 285 -15.89 -2.88 -10.64
C ASP A 285 -16.98 -3.97 -10.64
N LEU A 286 -17.65 -4.16 -11.78
CA LEU A 286 -18.58 -5.27 -11.96
C LEU A 286 -17.87 -6.62 -11.83
N TYR A 287 -16.70 -6.78 -12.45
CA TYR A 287 -15.89 -8.00 -12.33
C TYR A 287 -15.60 -8.34 -10.87
N LYS A 288 -15.10 -7.36 -10.09
CA LYS A 288 -14.83 -7.55 -8.65
C LYS A 288 -16.09 -7.99 -7.87
N LEU A 289 -17.23 -7.36 -8.15
CA LEU A 289 -18.47 -7.68 -7.48
C LEU A 289 -18.96 -9.10 -7.83
N LEU A 290 -18.84 -9.49 -9.09
CA LEU A 290 -19.14 -10.84 -9.55
C LEU A 290 -18.21 -11.87 -8.89
N ARG A 291 -16.91 -11.62 -8.82
CA ARG A 291 -15.93 -12.48 -8.13
C ARG A 291 -16.31 -12.65 -6.66
N MET A 292 -16.54 -11.56 -5.94
CA MET A 292 -16.93 -11.58 -4.52
C MET A 292 -18.25 -12.34 -4.31
N SER A 293 -19.22 -12.23 -5.23
CA SER A 293 -20.51 -12.93 -5.12
C SER A 293 -20.38 -14.45 -5.20
N GLY A 294 -19.27 -14.97 -5.71
CA GLY A 294 -18.98 -16.41 -5.75
C GLY A 294 -18.73 -17.03 -4.37
N HIS A 295 -18.38 -16.21 -3.41
CA HIS A 295 -18.09 -16.67 -2.04
C HIS A 295 -19.36 -16.72 -1.18
N ALA A 296 -19.47 -17.76 -0.35
CA ALA A 296 -20.51 -17.82 0.68
C ALA A 296 -20.04 -17.00 1.89
N ILE A 297 -20.41 -15.73 1.94
CA ILE A 297 -20.03 -14.84 3.04
C ILE A 297 -21.12 -14.93 4.12
N LYS A 298 -20.86 -15.74 5.16
CA LYS A 298 -21.56 -15.65 6.44
C LYS A 298 -20.80 -14.62 7.28
N ILE A 299 -21.48 -13.56 7.67
CA ILE A 299 -20.85 -12.53 8.48
C ILE A 299 -20.89 -12.98 9.92
N GLY A 300 -19.72 -13.24 10.49
CA GLY A 300 -19.57 -13.44 11.92
C GLY A 300 -20.05 -12.21 12.70
N ARG A 301 -20.65 -12.42 13.87
CA ARG A 301 -20.85 -11.30 14.81
C ARG A 301 -19.45 -10.86 15.27
N ARG A 302 -19.17 -9.57 15.15
CA ARG A 302 -17.97 -9.00 15.80
C ARG A 302 -18.04 -9.31 17.28
N ASN A 303 -17.06 -10.01 17.80
CA ASN A 303 -16.75 -10.02 19.23
C ASN A 303 -15.88 -8.76 19.46
N PHE A 304 -16.49 -7.72 19.99
CA PHE A 304 -15.79 -6.56 20.54
C PHE A 304 -15.24 -6.90 21.93
#